data_ed34f877d77f5d0da18220b7338f93b6
#
_entry.id   ed34f877d77f5d0da18220b7338f93b6
#
_cell.length_a   1.000
_cell.length_b   1.000
_cell.length_c   1.000
_cell.angle_alpha   90.00
_cell.angle_beta   90.00
_cell.angle_gamma   90.00
#
_symmetry.space_group_name_H-M   'P 1'
#
loop_
_entity.id
_entity.type
_entity.pdbx_description
1 polymer ?
#
loop_
_entity_poly.entity_id
_entity_poly.type
_entity_poly.pdbx_seq_one_letter_code
_entity_poly.pdbx_strand_id
1 'polypeptide(L)'
;MERCEVAGIRGRLVLEDMWREATLYPAGDLEKRVYTNPVFGGYRGFDDTFRERLHCFLQQVADGAKPEEVDGSGEDALRGLAVIMAAIQSLETGRVVPVSEL
;
A
#
# COMPACT_ATOMS: atom_id res chain seq x y z
N MET A 1 -9.12 -13.20 4.92
CA MET A 1 -7.73 -12.98 5.40
C MET A 1 -6.92 -12.48 4.22
N GLU A 2 -6.47 -11.26 4.30
CA GLU A 2 -5.66 -10.62 3.27
C GLU A 2 -4.22 -10.54 3.74
N ARG A 3 -3.30 -10.96 2.89
CA ARG A 3 -1.87 -10.91 3.16
C ARG A 3 -1.16 -10.26 1.98
N CYS A 4 -0.31 -9.28 2.29
CA CYS A 4 0.58 -8.66 1.33
C CYS A 4 2.02 -8.87 1.78
N GLU A 5 2.89 -9.21 0.84
CA GLU A 5 4.30 -9.39 1.12
C GLU A 5 5.13 -8.64 0.07
N VAL A 6 6.09 -7.85 0.54
CA VAL A 6 7.05 -7.15 -0.30
C VAL A 6 8.44 -7.55 0.11
N ALA A 7 9.22 -8.11 -0.82
CA ALA A 7 10.60 -8.52 -0.61
C ALA A 7 11.56 -7.65 -1.43
N GLY A 8 12.67 -7.28 -0.81
CA GLY A 8 13.73 -6.50 -1.43
C GLY A 8 15.10 -6.86 -0.87
N ILE A 9 16.14 -6.24 -1.39
CA ILE A 9 17.53 -6.54 -0.99
C ILE A 9 17.84 -6.19 0.47
N ARG A 10 17.05 -5.28 1.08
CA ARG A 10 17.22 -4.86 2.47
C ARG A 10 16.33 -5.59 3.47
N GLY A 11 15.47 -6.51 3.01
CA GLY A 11 14.57 -7.25 3.88
C GLY A 11 13.23 -7.55 3.23
N ARG A 12 12.31 -7.99 4.06
CA ARG A 12 10.97 -8.40 3.68
C ARG A 12 9.96 -7.78 4.65
N LEU A 13 8.89 -7.20 4.12
CA LEU A 13 7.76 -6.71 4.88
C LEU A 13 6.54 -7.60 4.61
N VAL A 14 5.87 -8.03 5.66
CA VAL A 14 4.64 -8.82 5.59
C VAL A 14 3.53 -8.06 6.29
N LEU A 15 2.41 -7.85 5.61
CA LEU A 15 1.18 -7.28 6.16
C LEU A 15 0.14 -8.38 6.30
N GLU A 16 -0.45 -8.49 7.49
CA GLU A 16 -1.54 -9.42 7.78
C GLU A 16 -2.84 -8.65 8.02
N ASP A 17 -3.89 -9.02 7.28
CA ASP A 17 -5.21 -8.39 7.33
C ASP A 17 -5.15 -6.84 7.22
N MET A 18 -4.25 -6.32 6.38
CA MET A 18 -4.03 -4.91 6.01
C MET A 18 -3.85 -3.95 7.20
N TRP A 19 -4.62 -4.08 8.25
CA TRP A 19 -4.70 -3.16 9.39
C TRP A 19 -4.33 -3.80 10.74
N ARG A 20 -4.08 -5.12 10.77
CA ARG A 20 -3.86 -5.85 12.02
C ARG A 20 -2.39 -5.89 12.43
N GLU A 21 -1.53 -6.27 11.53
CA GLU A 21 -0.11 -6.45 11.84
C GLU A 21 0.77 -6.23 10.60
N ALA A 22 1.91 -5.58 10.82
CA ALA A 22 3.01 -5.53 9.86
C ALA A 22 4.26 -6.10 10.50
N THR A 23 4.93 -7.04 9.83
CA THR A 23 6.18 -7.63 10.29
C THR A 23 7.31 -7.31 9.30
N LEU A 24 8.34 -6.63 9.80
CA LEU A 24 9.57 -6.38 9.05
C LEU A 24 10.64 -7.41 9.43
N TYR A 25 11.19 -8.07 8.41
CA TYR A 25 12.34 -8.97 8.49
C TYR A 25 13.53 -8.29 7.81
N PRO A 26 14.42 -7.61 8.56
CA PRO A 26 15.59 -6.98 7.96
C PRO A 26 16.56 -8.03 7.39
N ALA A 27 17.20 -7.72 6.27
CA ALA A 27 18.22 -8.59 5.71
C ALA A 27 19.47 -8.59 6.60
N GLY A 28 19.98 -9.79 6.91
CA GLY A 28 21.18 -9.95 7.74
C GLY A 28 20.97 -9.75 9.24
N ASP A 29 19.73 -9.54 9.68
CA ASP A 29 19.38 -9.47 11.10
C ASP A 29 18.69 -10.77 11.53
N LEU A 30 18.92 -11.18 12.78
CA LEU A 30 18.26 -12.33 13.40
C LEU A 30 16.93 -11.94 14.07
N GLU A 31 16.69 -10.63 14.23
CA GLU A 31 15.50 -10.11 14.87
C GLU A 31 14.51 -9.57 13.83
N LYS A 32 13.24 -9.81 14.06
CA LYS A 32 12.15 -9.19 13.32
C LYS A 32 11.50 -8.07 14.13
N ARG A 33 10.92 -7.08 13.46
CA ARG A 33 10.13 -6.02 14.07
C ARG A 33 8.65 -6.24 13.74
N VAL A 34 7.82 -6.28 14.78
CA VAL A 34 6.38 -6.46 14.64
C VAL A 34 5.69 -5.15 15.05
N TYR A 35 4.86 -4.64 14.16
CA TYR A 35 4.01 -3.48 14.37
C TYR A 35 2.56 -3.97 14.41
N THR A 36 1.88 -3.73 15.52
CA THR A 36 0.50 -4.15 15.73
C THR A 36 -0.49 -3.01 15.52
N ASN A 37 -1.77 -3.32 15.49
CA ASN A 37 -2.86 -2.40 15.24
C ASN A 37 -2.79 -1.04 15.97
N PRO A 38 -2.40 -0.92 17.27
CA PRO A 38 -2.29 0.39 17.91
C PRO A 38 -1.38 1.39 17.20
N VAL A 39 -0.34 0.90 16.50
CA VAL A 39 0.55 1.75 15.67
C VAL A 39 -0.18 2.31 14.46
N PHE A 40 -1.19 1.60 13.96
CA PHE A 40 -2.00 1.98 12.80
C PHE A 40 -3.29 2.71 13.17
N GLY A 41 -3.40 3.25 14.40
CA GLY A 41 -4.55 4.02 14.84
C GLY A 41 -5.60 3.23 15.61
N GLY A 42 -5.35 1.95 15.95
CA GLY A 42 -6.25 1.13 16.76
C GLY A 42 -7.57 0.78 16.07
N TYR A 43 -7.54 0.56 14.77
CA TYR A 43 -8.73 0.20 13.97
C TYR A 43 -9.41 -1.05 14.51
N ARG A 44 -10.74 -1.01 14.57
CA ARG A 44 -11.59 -2.12 15.02
C ARG A 44 -12.05 -3.01 13.88
N GLY A 45 -12.01 -2.49 12.65
CA GLY A 45 -12.44 -3.20 11.46
C GLY A 45 -12.02 -2.48 10.19
N PHE A 46 -12.30 -3.12 9.06
CA PHE A 46 -11.95 -2.61 7.74
C PHE A 46 -12.64 -1.28 7.41
N ASP A 47 -13.86 -1.07 7.93
CA ASP A 47 -14.62 0.17 7.71
C ASP A 47 -13.92 1.40 8.32
N ASP A 48 -13.15 1.23 9.37
CA ASP A 48 -12.39 2.32 9.98
C ASP A 48 -11.31 2.86 9.02
N THR A 49 -10.76 2.02 8.16
CA THR A 49 -9.77 2.44 7.16
C THR A 49 -10.37 3.43 6.16
N PHE A 50 -11.61 3.20 5.72
CA PHE A 50 -12.32 4.11 4.82
C PHE A 50 -12.63 5.44 5.49
N ARG A 51 -13.11 5.40 6.74
CA ARG A 51 -13.40 6.61 7.51
C ARG A 51 -12.14 7.45 7.68
N GLU A 52 -11.05 6.83 8.09
CA GLU A 52 -9.76 7.51 8.28
C GLU A 52 -9.21 8.07 6.97
N ARG A 53 -9.34 7.33 5.88
CA ARG A 53 -8.93 7.80 4.55
C ARG A 53 -9.71 9.04 4.12
N LEU A 54 -11.04 9.03 4.33
CA LEU A 54 -11.88 10.18 4.02
C LEU A 54 -11.53 11.39 4.91
N HIS A 55 -11.31 11.15 6.20
CA HIS A 55 -10.90 12.21 7.14
C HIS A 55 -9.57 12.83 6.73
N CYS A 56 -8.57 12.02 6.42
CA CYS A 56 -7.27 12.46 5.95
C CYS A 56 -7.40 13.31 4.67
N PHE A 57 -8.18 12.86 3.69
CA PHE A 57 -8.43 13.60 2.45
C PHE A 57 -9.07 14.97 2.73
N LEU A 58 -10.12 15.01 3.55
CA LEU A 58 -10.80 16.27 3.89
C LEU A 58 -9.85 17.23 4.63
N GLN A 59 -9.00 16.70 5.51
CA GLN A 59 -8.01 17.51 6.21
C GLN A 59 -6.96 18.08 5.24
N GLN A 60 -6.43 17.29 4.32
CA GLN A 60 -5.48 17.75 3.31
C GLN A 60 -6.09 18.86 2.43
N VAL A 61 -7.35 18.71 2.02
CA VAL A 61 -8.07 19.74 1.26
C VAL A 61 -8.26 21.00 2.11
N ALA A 62 -8.63 20.86 3.38
CA ALA A 62 -8.82 22.00 4.29
C ALA A 62 -7.51 22.75 4.54
N ASP A 63 -6.39 22.05 4.57
CA ASP A 63 -5.04 22.60 4.73
C ASP A 63 -4.49 23.23 3.44
N GLY A 64 -5.26 23.15 2.33
CA GLY A 64 -4.92 23.77 1.05
C GLY A 64 -3.95 22.95 0.20
N ALA A 65 -3.89 21.64 0.41
CA ALA A 65 -3.09 20.74 -0.42
C ALA A 65 -3.51 20.84 -1.89
N LYS A 66 -2.52 20.88 -2.78
CA LYS A 66 -2.77 20.82 -4.22
C LYS A 66 -3.16 19.40 -4.63
N PRO A 67 -3.79 19.22 -5.80
CA PRO A 67 -4.22 17.90 -6.27
C PRO A 67 -3.10 16.84 -6.28
N GLU A 68 -1.89 17.23 -6.63
CA GLU A 68 -0.70 16.37 -6.67
C GLU A 68 -0.09 16.08 -5.29
N GLU A 69 -0.46 16.84 -4.27
CA GLU A 69 0.02 16.70 -2.89
C GLU A 69 -0.92 15.84 -2.04
N VAL A 70 -2.11 15.52 -2.57
CA VAL A 70 -3.08 14.66 -1.88
C VAL A 70 -2.61 13.20 -1.93
N ASP A 71 -2.58 12.54 -0.78
CA ASP A 71 -2.26 11.11 -0.70
C ASP A 71 -3.22 10.28 -1.55
N GLY A 72 -2.69 9.40 -2.39
CA GLY A 72 -3.50 8.65 -3.35
C GLY A 72 -4.12 9.57 -4.41
N SER A 73 -3.34 10.47 -4.94
CA SER A 73 -3.72 11.40 -6.01
C SER A 73 -4.22 10.68 -7.26
N GLY A 74 -4.81 11.43 -8.20
CA GLY A 74 -5.18 10.88 -9.50
C GLY A 74 -3.99 10.33 -10.29
N GLU A 75 -2.81 10.93 -10.13
CA GLU A 75 -1.56 10.43 -10.73
C GLU A 75 -1.11 9.11 -10.10
N ASP A 76 -1.20 8.96 -8.77
CA ASP A 76 -0.91 7.70 -8.10
C ASP A 76 -1.89 6.60 -8.54
N ALA A 77 -3.16 6.94 -8.71
CA ALA A 77 -4.17 6.01 -9.23
C ALA A 77 -3.86 5.58 -10.68
N LEU A 78 -3.40 6.50 -11.51
CA LEU A 78 -3.00 6.21 -12.90
C LEU A 78 -1.79 5.27 -12.94
N ARG A 79 -0.78 5.50 -12.12
CA ARG A 79 0.38 4.61 -11.98
C ARG A 79 -0.02 3.21 -11.48
N GLY A 80 -0.95 3.15 -10.51
CA GLY A 80 -1.53 1.89 -10.06
C GLY A 80 -2.28 1.14 -11.17
N LEU A 81 -3.03 1.85 -12.01
CA LEU A 81 -3.71 1.28 -13.16
C LEU A 81 -2.72 0.71 -14.19
N ALA A 82 -1.60 1.39 -14.43
CA ALA A 82 -0.56 0.88 -15.33
C ALA A 82 -0.01 -0.49 -14.88
N VAL A 83 0.17 -0.68 -13.57
CA VAL A 83 0.58 -1.98 -12.99
C VAL A 83 -0.49 -3.05 -13.25
N ILE A 84 -1.76 -2.72 -13.04
CA ILE A 84 -2.88 -3.65 -13.26
C ILE A 84 -2.95 -4.06 -14.75
N MET A 85 -2.84 -3.09 -15.66
CA MET A 85 -2.89 -3.36 -17.11
C MET A 85 -1.70 -4.22 -17.56
N ALA A 86 -0.49 -3.96 -17.05
CA ALA A 86 0.67 -4.80 -17.32
C ALA A 86 0.49 -6.23 -16.79
N ALA A 87 -0.12 -6.39 -15.61
CA ALA A 87 -0.40 -7.71 -15.05
C ALA A 87 -1.42 -8.49 -15.89
N ILE A 88 -2.48 -7.84 -16.37
CA ILE A 88 -3.48 -8.45 -17.26
C ILE A 88 -2.80 -8.90 -18.56
N GLN A 89 -2.01 -8.04 -19.18
CA GLN A 89 -1.28 -8.37 -20.41
C GLN A 89 -0.27 -9.51 -20.21
N SER A 90 0.40 -9.55 -19.05
CA SER A 90 1.29 -10.64 -18.68
C SER A 90 0.55 -11.98 -18.55
N LEU A 91 -0.65 -11.96 -17.96
CA LEU A 91 -1.50 -13.13 -17.84
C LEU A 91 -1.94 -13.63 -19.23
N GLU A 92 -2.38 -12.75 -20.11
CA GLU A 92 -2.86 -13.10 -21.47
C GLU A 92 -1.75 -13.62 -22.37
N THR A 93 -0.55 -13.06 -22.26
CA THR A 93 0.57 -13.39 -23.14
C THR A 93 1.53 -14.46 -22.58
N GLY A 94 1.45 -14.75 -21.29
CA GLY A 94 2.40 -15.62 -20.59
C GLY A 94 3.83 -15.07 -20.54
N ARG A 95 4.00 -13.75 -20.70
CA ARG A 95 5.32 -13.09 -20.76
C ARG A 95 5.48 -12.06 -19.64
N VAL A 96 6.72 -11.75 -19.32
CA VAL A 96 7.04 -10.58 -18.49
C VAL A 96 6.72 -9.32 -19.30
N VAL A 97 5.87 -8.46 -18.75
CA VAL A 97 5.45 -7.19 -19.35
C VAL A 97 5.99 -6.04 -18.49
N PRO A 98 6.78 -5.12 -19.07
CA PRO A 98 7.20 -3.92 -18.36
C PRO A 98 5.97 -3.05 -18.02
N VAL A 99 5.99 -2.43 -16.85
CA VAL A 99 5.00 -1.40 -16.51
C VAL A 99 5.38 -0.14 -17.30
N SER A 100 4.54 0.23 -18.26
CA SER A 100 4.69 1.48 -19.01
C SER A 100 3.91 2.58 -18.29
N GLU A 101 4.40 3.80 -18.35
CA GLU A 101 3.61 4.97 -17.99
C GLU A 101 2.47 5.13 -19.03
N LEU A 102 1.24 5.28 -18.50
CA LEU A 102 0.04 5.53 -19.31
C LEU A 102 -0.01 7.00 -19.71
#